data_05439e3940079ab2e729f58560002e88
#
_entry.id   05439e3940079ab2e729f58560002e88
#
_cell.length_a   1.000
_cell.length_b   1.000
_cell.length_c   1.000
_cell.angle_alpha   90.00
_cell.angle_beta   90.00
_cell.angle_gamma   90.00
#
_symmetry.space_group_name_H-M   'P 1'
#
loop_
_entity.id
_entity.type
_entity.pdbx_description
1 polymer ?
#
loop_
_entity_poly.entity_id
_entity_poly.type
_entity_poly.pdbx_seq_one_letter_code
_entity_poly.pdbx_strand_id
1 'polypeptide(L)'
;MRTTGTSRTARPGAITGGVLASLVALTAAACGSSTSSAPAASGASPSHHAMAHHAMAETARFGSDCGMIPATGMGSFHGMSMDPVVTAASHNPLLTTLAKDINTAGLTADLNSMHAVTVFAPANTAFSKLPASSMTMMHRQAELAKILKYHVVSGHVTPAQLASGKPLTTLEGGTLKPSKMGAVYEVNTADVICGNIQTANATVYVINKVLIPMH
;
A
#
# COMPACT_ATOMS: atom_id res chain seq x y z
N MET A 1 11.76 49.30 -23.15
CA MET A 1 10.67 49.77 -22.26
C MET A 1 10.75 48.98 -20.98
N ARG A 2 10.99 49.66 -19.88
CA ARG A 2 11.03 49.15 -18.50
C ARG A 2 9.62 49.00 -17.98
N THR A 3 9.31 47.92 -17.26
CA THR A 3 8.29 47.95 -16.22
C THR A 3 8.70 47.06 -15.05
N THR A 4 8.96 47.75 -13.99
CA THR A 4 9.15 47.34 -12.60
C THR A 4 7.82 47.03 -11.94
N GLY A 5 7.81 46.16 -10.95
CA GLY A 5 6.72 46.00 -9.99
C GLY A 5 6.72 44.60 -9.35
N THR A 6 6.86 44.39 -8.17
CA THR A 6 6.70 44.94 -6.83
C THR A 6 6.66 43.73 -5.88
N SER A 7 7.60 43.71 -4.97
CA SER A 7 7.66 42.78 -3.82
C SER A 7 6.45 43.03 -2.90
N ARG A 8 5.82 41.95 -2.44
CA ARG A 8 4.94 41.96 -1.25
C ARG A 8 5.43 41.03 -0.19
N THR A 9 6.07 41.62 0.76
CA THR A 9 6.38 41.09 2.11
C THR A 9 5.08 40.87 2.87
N ALA A 10 4.89 39.69 3.44
CA ALA A 10 3.81 39.46 4.40
C ALA A 10 4.39 38.95 5.73
N ARG A 11 3.90 39.53 6.79
CA ARG A 11 4.30 39.64 8.18
C ARG A 11 4.18 38.31 8.96
N PRO A 12 5.00 38.12 10.02
CA PRO A 12 4.78 37.10 11.02
C PRO A 12 3.75 37.55 12.07
N GLY A 13 2.77 36.72 12.34
CA GLY A 13 1.84 36.86 13.46
C GLY A 13 2.27 36.01 14.64
N ALA A 14 2.85 36.66 15.65
CA ALA A 14 3.03 36.07 16.97
C ALA A 14 1.72 36.19 17.75
N ILE A 15 1.29 35.11 18.39
CA ILE A 15 0.30 35.16 19.47
C ILE A 15 0.86 34.41 20.67
N THR A 16 1.09 35.22 21.69
CA THR A 16 1.51 34.96 23.06
C THR A 16 0.29 34.53 23.90
N GLY A 17 0.46 33.62 24.86
CA GLY A 17 -0.23 33.71 26.14
C GLY A 17 -1.18 32.59 26.52
N GLY A 18 -0.92 32.01 27.70
CA GLY A 18 -1.92 31.29 28.48
C GLY A 18 -1.34 30.19 29.41
N VAL A 19 -0.59 30.63 30.43
CA VAL A 19 -0.27 29.83 31.63
C VAL A 19 -1.50 29.78 32.52
N LEU A 20 -1.96 28.60 32.94
CA LEU A 20 -2.74 28.43 34.16
C LEU A 20 -2.38 27.09 34.80
N ALA A 21 -1.67 27.21 35.89
CA ALA A 21 -1.42 26.18 36.88
C ALA A 21 -2.69 26.01 37.77
N SER A 22 -3.03 24.77 38.09
CA SER A 22 -3.90 24.44 39.23
C SER A 22 -3.40 23.19 39.89
N LEU A 23 -2.77 23.43 41.06
CA LEU A 23 -2.53 22.46 42.15
C LEU A 23 -3.83 22.25 42.94
N VAL A 24 -4.00 21.11 43.58
CA VAL A 24 -4.75 20.72 44.78
C VAL A 24 -5.25 19.28 44.60
N ALA A 25 -5.17 18.31 45.49
CA ALA A 25 -4.62 18.07 46.79
C ALA A 25 -4.62 16.54 47.06
N LEU A 26 -3.73 16.11 47.96
CA LEU A 26 -3.72 14.77 48.56
C LEU A 26 -4.95 14.53 49.45
N THR A 27 -5.51 13.29 49.45
CA THR A 27 -6.06 12.68 50.64
C THR A 27 -5.74 11.19 50.67
N ALA A 28 -5.07 10.79 51.75
CA ALA A 28 -4.81 9.41 52.12
C ALA A 28 -5.90 8.91 53.09
N ALA A 29 -5.99 7.61 53.24
CA ALA A 29 -6.60 6.74 54.23
C ALA A 29 -7.71 5.85 53.63
N ALA A 30 -7.87 4.57 53.93
CA ALA A 30 -7.48 3.74 55.04
C ALA A 30 -7.59 2.25 54.68
N CYS A 31 -6.92 1.39 55.45
CA CYS A 31 -7.00 -0.07 55.43
C CYS A 31 -8.41 -0.59 55.68
N GLY A 32 -8.75 -1.69 55.00
CA GLY A 32 -9.90 -2.50 55.31
C GLY A 32 -9.72 -3.92 54.77
N SER A 33 -9.16 -4.80 55.60
CA SER A 33 -9.15 -6.24 55.38
C SER A 33 -10.55 -6.82 55.59
N SER A 34 -11.10 -7.51 54.62
CA SER A 34 -12.21 -8.42 54.81
C SER A 34 -12.10 -9.57 53.82
N THR A 35 -11.67 -10.69 54.35
CA THR A 35 -11.82 -12.04 53.80
C THR A 35 -13.30 -12.37 53.67
N SER A 36 -13.77 -12.71 52.48
CA SER A 36 -15.00 -13.47 52.32
C SER A 36 -14.94 -14.34 51.07
N SER A 37 -15.22 -15.57 51.30
CA SER A 37 -15.12 -16.73 50.42
C SER A 37 -16.08 -16.65 49.21
N ALA A 38 -15.73 -17.40 48.16
CA ALA A 38 -16.35 -17.61 46.85
C ALA A 38 -17.89 -17.91 46.87
N PRO A 39 -18.57 -17.80 45.70
CA PRO A 39 -18.60 -18.95 44.79
C PRO A 39 -18.33 -18.61 43.30
N ALA A 40 -17.91 -19.66 42.60
CA ALA A 40 -17.69 -19.67 41.16
C ALA A 40 -18.96 -19.32 40.38
N ALA A 41 -18.89 -18.26 39.59
CA ALA A 41 -19.80 -18.06 38.49
C ALA A 41 -18.96 -18.11 37.21
N SER A 42 -19.18 -19.16 36.42
CA SER A 42 -18.72 -19.28 35.04
C SER A 42 -19.28 -18.14 34.19
N GLY A 43 -18.56 -17.04 34.11
CA GLY A 43 -18.83 -15.96 33.20
C GLY A 43 -18.03 -16.22 31.91
N ALA A 44 -18.71 -16.60 30.85
CA ALA A 44 -18.18 -16.73 29.53
C ALA A 44 -17.46 -15.40 29.12
N SER A 45 -16.14 -15.42 29.02
CA SER A 45 -15.38 -14.35 28.41
C SER A 45 -15.79 -14.24 26.94
N PRO A 46 -16.26 -13.08 26.47
CA PRO A 46 -16.47 -12.89 25.03
C PRO A 46 -15.13 -13.00 24.32
N SER A 47 -15.11 -13.82 23.31
CA SER A 47 -13.96 -14.20 22.50
C SER A 47 -13.27 -12.99 21.86
N HIS A 48 -12.24 -12.45 22.50
CA HIS A 48 -11.31 -11.52 21.87
C HIS A 48 -10.44 -12.18 20.78
N HIS A 49 -10.57 -13.50 20.58
CA HIS A 49 -9.80 -14.24 19.56
C HIS A 49 -10.27 -14.02 18.12
N ALA A 50 -11.53 -13.64 17.90
CA ALA A 50 -12.06 -13.44 16.55
C ALA A 50 -11.51 -12.17 15.86
N MET A 51 -11.26 -11.11 16.64
CA MET A 51 -10.73 -9.86 16.07
C MET A 51 -9.23 -9.95 15.73
N ALA A 52 -8.45 -10.71 16.53
CA ALA A 52 -7.03 -10.91 16.26
C ALA A 52 -6.79 -11.74 14.99
N HIS A 53 -7.65 -12.72 14.71
CA HIS A 53 -7.56 -13.52 13.49
C HIS A 53 -7.95 -12.73 12.22
N HIS A 54 -8.89 -11.80 12.30
CA HIS A 54 -9.24 -10.94 11.17
C HIS A 54 -8.13 -9.94 10.87
N ALA A 55 -7.55 -9.29 11.86
CA ALA A 55 -6.44 -8.36 11.68
C ALA A 55 -5.17 -9.04 11.11
N MET A 56 -4.88 -10.28 11.54
CA MET A 56 -3.75 -11.06 11.01
C MET A 56 -4.01 -11.54 9.57
N ALA A 57 -5.25 -11.85 9.19
CA ALA A 57 -5.61 -12.23 7.84
C ALA A 57 -5.48 -11.07 6.84
N GLU A 58 -5.74 -9.84 7.28
CA GLU A 58 -5.58 -8.64 6.43
C GLU A 58 -4.12 -8.26 6.20
N THR A 59 -3.20 -8.62 7.10
CA THR A 59 -1.76 -8.34 6.96
C THR A 59 -0.97 -9.52 6.38
N ALA A 60 -1.57 -10.70 6.29
CA ALA A 60 -0.91 -11.89 5.74
C ALA A 60 -0.60 -11.71 4.25
N ARG A 61 0.66 -11.92 3.90
CA ARG A 61 1.10 -12.03 2.50
C ARG A 61 0.70 -13.39 1.94
N PHE A 62 0.42 -13.44 0.65
CA PHE A 62 -0.03 -14.65 -0.02
C PHE A 62 0.50 -14.73 -1.45
N GLY A 63 0.55 -15.91 -2.02
CA GLY A 63 0.98 -16.19 -3.39
C GLY A 63 2.19 -17.12 -3.46
N SER A 64 2.35 -17.78 -4.61
CA SER A 64 3.37 -18.81 -4.85
C SER A 64 4.80 -18.27 -4.82
N ASP A 65 4.98 -17.04 -5.28
CA ASP A 65 6.31 -16.48 -5.54
C ASP A 65 6.79 -15.53 -4.43
N CYS A 66 6.02 -15.42 -3.32
CA CYS A 66 6.46 -14.65 -2.15
C CYS A 66 7.78 -15.16 -1.56
N GLY A 67 8.05 -16.46 -1.69
CA GLY A 67 9.32 -17.07 -1.26
C GLY A 67 10.54 -16.64 -2.08
N MET A 68 10.34 -16.04 -3.27
CA MET A 68 11.42 -15.51 -4.09
C MET A 68 11.88 -14.11 -3.66
N ILE A 69 11.13 -13.46 -2.76
CA ILE A 69 11.52 -12.17 -2.18
C ILE A 69 12.56 -12.42 -1.10
N PRO A 70 13.69 -11.68 -1.09
CA PRO A 70 14.74 -11.86 -0.09
C PRO A 70 14.22 -11.74 1.35
N ALA A 71 14.74 -12.56 2.24
CA ALA A 71 14.37 -12.52 3.65
C ALA A 71 14.93 -11.27 4.37
N THR A 72 16.06 -10.72 3.87
CA THR A 72 16.76 -9.58 4.47
C THR A 72 17.21 -8.58 3.40
N GLY A 73 17.61 -7.39 3.82
CA GLY A 73 18.05 -6.31 2.94
C GLY A 73 16.90 -5.42 2.45
N MET A 74 17.22 -4.43 1.62
CA MET A 74 16.27 -3.41 1.15
C MET A 74 15.17 -4.01 0.25
N GLY A 75 15.44 -5.10 -0.47
CA GLY A 75 14.45 -5.83 -1.28
C GLY A 75 13.58 -6.80 -0.50
N SER A 76 13.82 -6.98 0.82
CA SER A 76 12.96 -7.80 1.68
C SER A 76 11.64 -7.12 1.98
N PHE A 77 10.67 -7.87 2.50
CA PHE A 77 9.40 -7.29 2.92
C PHE A 77 9.54 -6.16 3.95
N HIS A 78 10.48 -6.32 4.89
CA HIS A 78 10.77 -5.29 5.87
C HIS A 78 11.45 -4.08 5.23
N GLY A 79 12.47 -4.27 4.39
CA GLY A 79 13.13 -3.19 3.67
C GLY A 79 12.16 -2.39 2.81
N MET A 80 11.33 -3.09 2.01
CA MET A 80 10.30 -2.44 1.18
C MET A 80 9.28 -1.64 1.98
N SER A 81 8.93 -2.05 3.20
CA SER A 81 7.97 -1.32 4.03
C SER A 81 8.48 0.05 4.51
N MET A 82 9.79 0.28 4.47
CA MET A 82 10.43 1.54 4.85
C MET A 82 10.58 2.51 3.67
N ASP A 83 10.48 2.01 2.44
CA ASP A 83 10.71 2.79 1.22
C ASP A 83 9.40 3.11 0.47
N PRO A 84 9.32 4.25 -0.24
CA PRO A 84 8.25 4.50 -1.19
C PRO A 84 8.23 3.44 -2.30
N VAL A 85 7.07 3.24 -2.92
CA VAL A 85 6.78 2.09 -3.78
C VAL A 85 7.78 1.89 -4.93
N VAL A 86 8.23 2.96 -5.60
CA VAL A 86 9.18 2.83 -6.73
C VAL A 86 10.58 2.51 -6.24
N THR A 87 10.99 3.09 -5.12
CA THR A 87 12.26 2.78 -4.44
C THR A 87 12.27 1.32 -3.98
N ALA A 88 11.21 0.88 -3.30
CA ALA A 88 11.01 -0.50 -2.89
C ALA A 88 11.06 -1.48 -4.08
N ALA A 89 10.38 -1.15 -5.19
CA ALA A 89 10.39 -1.96 -6.41
C ALA A 89 11.80 -2.06 -7.04
N SER A 90 12.61 -1.01 -6.97
CA SER A 90 13.98 -1.02 -7.52
C SER A 90 14.92 -1.97 -6.76
N HIS A 91 14.67 -2.19 -5.48
CA HIS A 91 15.42 -3.12 -4.64
C HIS A 91 14.92 -4.57 -4.71
N ASN A 92 13.71 -4.78 -5.26
CA ASN A 92 13.11 -6.10 -5.35
C ASN A 92 13.55 -6.81 -6.65
N PRO A 93 14.18 -8.00 -6.58
CA PRO A 93 14.69 -8.70 -7.76
C PRO A 93 13.59 -9.12 -8.75
N LEU A 94 12.34 -9.22 -8.30
CA LEU A 94 11.20 -9.56 -9.17
C LEU A 94 10.66 -8.36 -9.97
N LEU A 95 10.97 -7.11 -9.56
CA LEU A 95 10.33 -5.88 -10.04
C LEU A 95 11.28 -4.89 -10.72
N THR A 96 12.53 -5.29 -10.98
CA THR A 96 13.56 -4.40 -11.55
C THR A 96 13.19 -3.83 -12.93
N THR A 97 12.47 -4.60 -13.76
CA THR A 97 11.98 -4.14 -15.07
C THR A 97 10.92 -3.07 -14.89
N LEU A 98 9.94 -3.30 -14.00
CA LEU A 98 8.90 -2.33 -13.69
C LEU A 98 9.48 -1.00 -13.17
N ALA A 99 10.43 -1.07 -12.22
CA ALA A 99 11.08 0.12 -11.68
C ALA A 99 11.80 0.94 -12.76
N LYS A 100 12.47 0.26 -13.70
CA LYS A 100 13.11 0.88 -14.87
C LYS A 100 12.08 1.56 -15.78
N ASP A 101 10.95 0.90 -16.06
CA ASP A 101 9.90 1.44 -16.93
C ASP A 101 9.22 2.65 -16.30
N ILE A 102 8.96 2.64 -14.97
CA ILE A 102 8.42 3.78 -14.22
C ILE A 102 9.38 4.98 -14.32
N ASN A 103 10.68 4.74 -14.18
CA ASN A 103 11.71 5.79 -14.33
C ASN A 103 11.74 6.34 -15.76
N THR A 104 11.68 5.48 -16.77
CA THR A 104 11.63 5.85 -18.18
C THR A 104 10.39 6.68 -18.52
N ALA A 105 9.26 6.35 -17.91
CA ALA A 105 8.00 7.11 -18.06
C ALA A 105 8.00 8.46 -17.29
N GLY A 106 9.00 8.71 -16.42
CA GLY A 106 9.08 9.91 -15.60
C GLY A 106 8.08 9.96 -14.44
N LEU A 107 7.52 8.80 -14.04
CA LEU A 107 6.47 8.70 -13.00
C LEU A 107 7.01 8.44 -11.60
N THR A 108 8.34 8.38 -11.41
CA THR A 108 8.97 8.04 -10.12
C THR A 108 8.57 9.00 -9.01
N ALA A 109 8.66 10.31 -9.25
CA ALA A 109 8.33 11.33 -8.26
C ALA A 109 6.83 11.31 -7.93
N ASP A 110 5.98 11.21 -8.95
CA ASP A 110 4.53 11.16 -8.78
C ASP A 110 4.10 9.98 -7.91
N LEU A 111 4.53 8.75 -8.26
CA LEU A 111 4.15 7.55 -7.54
C LEU A 111 4.73 7.50 -6.11
N ASN A 112 5.93 8.02 -5.90
CA ASN A 112 6.54 8.07 -4.57
C ASN A 112 5.89 9.12 -3.66
N SER A 113 5.29 10.17 -4.22
CA SER A 113 4.59 11.22 -3.46
C SER A 113 3.12 10.90 -3.16
N MET A 114 2.53 9.95 -3.87
CA MET A 114 1.16 9.50 -3.60
C MET A 114 1.07 8.81 -2.24
N HIS A 115 -0.08 8.96 -1.60
CA HIS A 115 -0.39 8.28 -0.35
C HIS A 115 -1.59 7.36 -0.54
N ALA A 116 -1.53 6.21 0.13
CA ALA A 116 -2.62 5.23 0.12
C ALA A 116 -3.01 4.78 -1.30
N VAL A 117 -2.07 4.21 -2.04
CA VAL A 117 -2.32 3.63 -3.37
C VAL A 117 -2.08 2.12 -3.35
N THR A 118 -2.68 1.43 -4.31
CA THR A 118 -2.42 0.02 -4.57
C THR A 118 -1.79 -0.14 -5.95
N VAL A 119 -0.67 -0.85 -6.02
CA VAL A 119 0.06 -1.09 -7.26
C VAL A 119 0.02 -2.56 -7.62
N PHE A 120 -0.55 -2.87 -8.78
CA PHE A 120 -0.46 -4.20 -9.39
C PHE A 120 0.84 -4.28 -10.20
N ALA A 121 1.90 -4.80 -9.59
CA ALA A 121 3.26 -4.77 -10.11
C ALA A 121 3.56 -5.99 -10.98
N PRO A 122 3.69 -5.88 -12.31
CA PRO A 122 4.09 -7.01 -13.14
C PRO A 122 5.52 -7.44 -12.81
N ALA A 123 5.71 -8.73 -12.57
CA ALA A 123 7.03 -9.31 -12.37
C ALA A 123 7.87 -9.25 -13.66
N ASN A 124 9.18 -9.33 -13.56
CA ASN A 124 10.08 -9.35 -14.72
C ASN A 124 9.64 -10.39 -15.78
N THR A 125 9.19 -11.56 -15.33
CA THR A 125 8.66 -12.63 -16.20
C THR A 125 7.36 -12.27 -16.92
N ALA A 126 6.60 -11.29 -16.42
CA ALA A 126 5.39 -10.81 -17.08
C ALA A 126 5.71 -10.04 -18.37
N PHE A 127 6.80 -9.29 -18.37
CA PHE A 127 7.24 -8.53 -19.55
C PHE A 127 7.73 -9.45 -20.67
N SER A 128 8.40 -10.56 -20.35
CA SER A 128 8.83 -11.54 -21.36
C SER A 128 7.69 -12.28 -22.07
N LYS A 129 6.49 -12.25 -21.50
CA LYS A 129 5.27 -12.85 -22.08
C LYS A 129 4.47 -11.87 -22.94
N LEU A 130 4.91 -10.62 -23.05
CA LEU A 130 4.22 -9.62 -23.87
C LEU A 130 4.33 -9.93 -25.36
N PRO A 131 3.22 -9.81 -26.12
CA PRO A 131 3.29 -9.86 -27.58
C PRO A 131 4.06 -8.66 -28.14
N ALA A 132 4.72 -8.84 -29.30
CA ALA A 132 5.54 -7.82 -29.94
C ALA A 132 4.79 -6.48 -30.15
N SER A 133 3.49 -6.52 -30.46
CA SER A 133 2.66 -5.32 -30.57
C SER A 133 2.59 -4.51 -29.28
N SER A 134 2.45 -5.17 -28.14
CA SER A 134 2.41 -4.52 -26.83
C SER A 134 3.79 -3.98 -26.43
N MET A 135 4.86 -4.69 -26.77
CA MET A 135 6.23 -4.17 -26.57
C MET A 135 6.46 -2.86 -27.35
N THR A 136 6.00 -2.79 -28.58
CA THR A 136 6.09 -1.55 -29.40
C THR A 136 5.36 -0.38 -28.75
N MET A 137 4.22 -0.62 -28.10
CA MET A 137 3.48 0.41 -27.35
C MET A 137 4.26 0.89 -26.12
N MET A 138 4.92 -0.02 -25.40
CA MET A 138 5.75 0.31 -24.23
C MET A 138 6.99 1.14 -24.57
N HIS A 139 7.48 1.11 -25.81
CA HIS A 139 8.59 1.99 -26.26
C HIS A 139 8.15 3.46 -26.45
N ARG A 140 6.86 3.74 -26.46
CA ARG A 140 6.33 5.10 -26.55
C ARG A 140 6.06 5.62 -25.14
N GLN A 141 6.80 6.64 -24.70
CA GLN A 141 6.69 7.16 -23.33
C GLN A 141 5.25 7.49 -22.89
N ALA A 142 4.46 8.10 -23.76
CA ALA A 142 3.07 8.44 -23.46
C ALA A 142 2.19 7.20 -23.23
N GLU A 143 2.36 6.16 -24.06
CA GLU A 143 1.61 4.91 -23.91
C GLU A 143 2.10 4.11 -22.71
N LEU A 144 3.40 4.08 -22.46
CA LEU A 144 3.99 3.48 -21.27
C LEU A 144 3.42 4.13 -20.00
N ALA A 145 3.33 5.45 -19.95
CA ALA A 145 2.74 6.16 -18.81
C ALA A 145 1.27 5.81 -18.58
N LYS A 146 0.47 5.62 -19.64
CA LYS A 146 -0.93 5.16 -19.53
C LYS A 146 -0.98 3.73 -18.99
N ILE A 147 -0.20 2.81 -19.56
CA ILE A 147 -0.13 1.43 -19.10
C ILE A 147 0.27 1.38 -17.62
N LEU A 148 1.28 2.13 -17.19
CA LEU A 148 1.71 2.18 -15.80
C LEU A 148 0.62 2.75 -14.86
N LYS A 149 -0.08 3.81 -15.27
CA LYS A 149 -1.22 4.36 -14.51
C LYS A 149 -2.40 3.38 -14.44
N TYR A 150 -2.58 2.52 -15.44
CA TYR A 150 -3.58 1.46 -15.43
C TYR A 150 -3.27 0.37 -14.39
N HIS A 151 -2.02 0.22 -13.98
CA HIS A 151 -1.59 -0.69 -12.92
C HIS A 151 -1.76 -0.12 -11.50
N VAL A 152 -2.16 1.14 -11.36
CA VAL A 152 -2.26 1.83 -10.08
C VAL A 152 -3.71 2.18 -9.78
N VAL A 153 -4.16 1.84 -8.58
CA VAL A 153 -5.49 2.11 -8.05
C VAL A 153 -5.38 3.02 -6.83
N SER A 154 -6.26 4.00 -6.72
CA SER A 154 -6.35 4.85 -5.52
C SER A 154 -6.88 4.06 -4.34
N GLY A 155 -6.31 4.26 -3.16
CA GLY A 155 -6.68 3.56 -1.93
C GLY A 155 -5.90 2.26 -1.70
N HIS A 156 -5.92 1.80 -0.44
CA HIS A 156 -5.39 0.49 -0.08
C HIS A 156 -6.43 -0.58 -0.36
N VAL A 157 -6.17 -1.42 -1.35
CA VAL A 157 -7.01 -2.58 -1.64
C VAL A 157 -6.55 -3.75 -0.78
N THR A 158 -7.41 -4.23 0.10
CA THR A 158 -7.13 -5.39 0.95
C THR A 158 -7.35 -6.71 0.20
N PRO A 159 -6.79 -7.84 0.66
CA PRO A 159 -7.09 -9.15 0.10
C PRO A 159 -8.58 -9.51 0.10
N ALA A 160 -9.33 -9.04 1.11
CA ALA A 160 -10.77 -9.23 1.19
C ALA A 160 -11.51 -8.45 0.09
N GLN A 161 -11.06 -7.23 -0.20
CA GLN A 161 -11.60 -6.43 -1.31
C GLN A 161 -11.31 -7.05 -2.67
N LEU A 162 -10.09 -7.59 -2.88
CA LEU A 162 -9.79 -8.36 -4.10
C LEU A 162 -10.71 -9.59 -4.24
N ALA A 163 -10.92 -10.32 -3.14
CA ALA A 163 -11.81 -11.49 -3.14
C ALA A 163 -13.27 -11.14 -3.41
N SER A 164 -13.70 -9.91 -3.12
CA SER A 164 -15.08 -9.48 -3.34
C SER A 164 -15.48 -9.34 -4.80
N GLY A 165 -14.50 -9.30 -5.72
CA GLY A 165 -14.74 -9.15 -7.15
C GLY A 165 -15.24 -7.76 -7.57
N LYS A 166 -15.27 -6.78 -6.65
CA LYS A 166 -15.72 -5.42 -6.97
C LYS A 166 -14.73 -4.75 -7.92
N PRO A 167 -15.21 -4.10 -9.00
CA PRO A 167 -14.35 -3.36 -9.91
C PRO A 167 -13.55 -2.27 -9.21
N LEU A 168 -12.28 -2.12 -9.61
CA LEU A 168 -11.34 -1.13 -9.08
C LEU A 168 -11.02 -0.11 -10.16
N THR A 169 -11.18 1.17 -9.85
CA THR A 169 -10.85 2.26 -10.79
C THR A 169 -9.36 2.59 -10.71
N THR A 170 -8.70 2.59 -11.85
CA THR A 170 -7.27 2.90 -11.97
C THR A 170 -6.99 4.40 -12.09
N LEU A 171 -5.73 4.81 -11.91
CA LEU A 171 -5.32 6.21 -12.14
C LEU A 171 -5.38 6.63 -13.61
N GLU A 172 -5.40 5.67 -14.53
CA GLU A 172 -5.60 5.93 -15.95
C GLU A 172 -7.06 6.24 -16.28
N GLY A 173 -8.00 5.82 -15.40
CA GLY A 173 -9.45 5.98 -15.55
C GLY A 173 -10.18 4.69 -15.95
N GLY A 174 -9.45 3.67 -16.36
CA GLY A 174 -10.00 2.36 -16.67
C GLY A 174 -10.36 1.56 -15.42
N THR A 175 -10.87 0.35 -15.62
CA THR A 175 -11.36 -0.51 -14.53
C THR A 175 -10.65 -1.85 -14.54
N LEU A 176 -10.21 -2.30 -13.37
CA LEU A 176 -9.72 -3.65 -13.13
C LEU A 176 -10.82 -4.49 -12.48
N LYS A 177 -10.93 -5.74 -12.90
CA LYS A 177 -11.89 -6.71 -12.36
C LYS A 177 -11.10 -7.76 -11.57
N PRO A 178 -11.05 -7.66 -10.24
CA PRO A 178 -10.46 -8.70 -9.42
C PRO A 178 -11.38 -9.92 -9.33
N SER A 179 -10.80 -11.08 -9.16
CA SER A 179 -11.51 -12.33 -8.87
C SER A 179 -10.68 -13.23 -7.96
N LYS A 180 -11.32 -14.20 -7.35
CA LYS A 180 -10.65 -15.19 -6.52
C LYS A 180 -11.15 -16.59 -6.88
N MET A 181 -10.22 -17.46 -7.26
CA MET A 181 -10.50 -18.88 -7.54
C MET A 181 -9.68 -19.75 -6.59
N GLY A 182 -10.34 -20.31 -5.59
CA GLY A 182 -9.65 -21.08 -4.53
C GLY A 182 -8.65 -20.21 -3.77
N ALA A 183 -7.36 -20.56 -3.85
CA ALA A 183 -6.26 -19.80 -3.23
C ALA A 183 -5.65 -18.71 -4.13
N VAL A 184 -6.02 -18.68 -5.42
CA VAL A 184 -5.46 -17.76 -6.39
C VAL A 184 -6.32 -16.50 -6.49
N TYR A 185 -5.68 -15.35 -6.39
CA TYR A 185 -6.28 -14.05 -6.71
C TYR A 185 -5.88 -13.67 -8.14
N GLU A 186 -6.82 -13.15 -8.88
CA GLU A 186 -6.63 -12.73 -10.26
C GLU A 186 -7.14 -11.29 -10.43
N VAL A 187 -6.50 -10.54 -11.31
CA VAL A 187 -6.95 -9.19 -11.69
C VAL A 187 -6.99 -9.12 -13.22
N ASN A 188 -8.17 -8.96 -13.80
CA ASN A 188 -8.47 -9.20 -15.20
C ASN A 188 -8.07 -10.65 -15.60
N THR A 189 -6.91 -10.82 -16.24
CA THR A 189 -6.36 -12.14 -16.65
C THR A 189 -4.99 -12.42 -16.02
N ALA A 190 -4.56 -11.61 -15.07
CA ALA A 190 -3.25 -11.70 -14.41
C ALA A 190 -3.40 -12.31 -13.02
N ASP A 191 -2.68 -13.40 -12.74
CA ASP A 191 -2.65 -13.99 -11.40
C ASP A 191 -1.76 -13.17 -10.48
N VAL A 192 -2.19 -13.00 -9.24
CA VAL A 192 -1.38 -12.44 -8.16
C VAL A 192 -0.45 -13.52 -7.64
N ILE A 193 0.83 -13.40 -7.93
CA ILE A 193 1.87 -14.35 -7.54
C ILE A 193 2.52 -14.03 -6.19
N CYS A 194 2.46 -12.77 -5.75
CA CYS A 194 2.73 -12.39 -4.36
C CYS A 194 1.96 -11.13 -4.02
N GLY A 195 1.12 -11.21 -3.02
CA GLY A 195 0.18 -10.13 -2.67
C GLY A 195 0.35 -9.59 -1.26
N ASN A 196 -0.26 -8.41 -1.06
CA ASN A 196 -0.30 -7.70 0.22
C ASN A 196 1.09 -7.30 0.74
N ILE A 197 1.97 -6.86 -0.17
CA ILE A 197 3.28 -6.33 0.18
C ILE A 197 3.11 -4.86 0.55
N GLN A 198 3.53 -4.50 1.77
CA GLN A 198 3.45 -3.12 2.23
C GLN A 198 4.72 -2.36 1.87
N THR A 199 4.55 -1.13 1.39
CA THR A 199 5.60 -0.12 1.24
C THR A 199 5.23 1.11 2.06
N ALA A 200 6.10 2.11 2.14
CA ALA A 200 5.83 3.30 2.96
C ALA A 200 4.56 4.06 2.52
N ASN A 201 4.15 3.97 1.26
CA ASN A 201 3.04 4.73 0.70
C ASN A 201 2.01 3.90 -0.09
N ALA A 202 2.25 2.59 -0.27
CA ALA A 202 1.41 1.75 -1.13
C ALA A 202 1.29 0.30 -0.63
N THR A 203 0.25 -0.38 -1.11
CA THR A 203 0.15 -1.85 -1.06
C THR A 203 0.46 -2.41 -2.45
N VAL A 204 1.35 -3.38 -2.54
CA VAL A 204 1.80 -3.97 -3.80
C VAL A 204 1.30 -5.40 -3.94
N TYR A 205 0.77 -5.70 -5.12
CA TYR A 205 0.39 -7.03 -5.59
C TYR A 205 1.20 -7.38 -6.83
N VAL A 206 2.13 -8.33 -6.70
CA VAL A 206 2.96 -8.79 -7.82
C VAL A 206 2.12 -9.71 -8.70
N ILE A 207 2.08 -9.43 -10.00
CA ILE A 207 1.26 -10.15 -10.98
C ILE A 207 2.12 -10.78 -12.09
N ASN A 208 1.62 -11.86 -12.68
CA ASN A 208 2.34 -12.66 -13.68
C ASN A 208 2.12 -12.22 -15.14
N LYS A 209 1.33 -11.16 -15.36
CA LYS A 209 1.07 -10.56 -16.67
C LYS A 209 0.98 -9.04 -16.56
N VAL A 210 1.34 -8.33 -17.62
CA VAL A 210 1.14 -6.87 -17.73
C VAL A 210 -0.32 -6.60 -18.08
N LEU A 211 -0.95 -5.66 -17.37
CA LEU A 211 -2.31 -5.22 -17.63
C LEU A 211 -2.29 -4.15 -18.72
N ILE A 212 -2.98 -4.40 -19.81
CA ILE A 212 -3.09 -3.46 -20.94
C ILE A 212 -4.50 -2.90 -20.94
N PRO A 213 -4.68 -1.56 -20.93
CA PRO A 213 -6.00 -0.96 -21.04
C PRO A 213 -6.63 -1.32 -22.38
N MET A 214 -7.85 -1.83 -22.36
CA MET A 214 -8.67 -2.03 -23.57
C MET A 214 -9.43 -0.74 -23.83
N HIS A 215 -9.14 -0.11 -24.94
CA HIS A 215 -9.85 1.08 -25.45
C HIS A 215 -10.96 0.67 -26.39
#